data_af9c0d9bed5d0037332749043adfaf33
#
_entry.id   af9c0d9bed5d0037332749043adfaf33
#
_cell.length_a   1.000
_cell.length_b   1.000
_cell.length_c   1.000
_cell.angle_alpha   90.00
_cell.angle_beta   90.00
_cell.angle_gamma   90.00
#
_symmetry.space_group_name_H-M   'P 1'
#
loop_
_entity.id
_entity.type
_entity.pdbx_description
1 polymer ?
#
loop_
_entity_poly.entity_id
_entity_poly.type
_entity_poly.pdbx_seq_one_letter_code
_entity_poly.pdbx_strand_id
1 'polypeptide(L)'
;MTSLQIRKLTYAALYLAIALVLPFVTGQIPEIGSMLSPMHIPVLLCGFMCGWPWGLAVGLIAPLLRSVLFGMPALIPSAVAMAFELAVYGAMSGLLYAILPRKPWITYAVLVISMIAGRIVWGIARVILAGMTGSSFTWALFISGAVTNAIPGIILHLVLIPVLVMAMERAGLSLNKPKTAAR
;
A
#
# COMPACT_ATOMS: atom_id res chain seq x y z
N MET A 1 26.54 4.18 2.52
CA MET A 1 25.18 4.72 2.28
C MET A 1 25.23 6.23 2.35
N THR A 2 24.57 6.95 1.42
CA THR A 2 24.44 8.41 1.49
C THR A 2 23.49 8.81 2.62
N SER A 3 23.63 10.04 3.15
CA SER A 3 22.73 10.58 4.20
C SER A 3 21.24 10.51 3.77
N LEU A 4 20.95 10.69 2.48
CA LEU A 4 19.61 10.56 1.92
C LEU A 4 19.09 9.10 1.99
N GLN A 5 19.95 8.12 1.72
CA GLN A 5 19.55 6.70 1.79
C GLN A 5 19.25 6.27 3.22
N ILE A 6 20.04 6.76 4.19
CA ILE A 6 19.80 6.51 5.62
C ILE A 6 18.45 7.10 6.04
N ARG A 7 18.16 8.34 5.66
CA ARG A 7 16.85 8.97 5.94
C ARG A 7 15.68 8.20 5.33
N LYS A 8 15.82 7.73 4.08
CA LYS A 8 14.78 6.91 3.42
C LYS A 8 14.57 5.58 4.13
N LEU A 9 15.65 4.92 4.57
CA LEU A 9 15.58 3.68 5.34
C LEU A 9 14.86 3.89 6.68
N THR A 10 15.20 4.96 7.41
CA THR A 10 14.53 5.30 8.68
C THR A 10 13.03 5.54 8.48
N TYR A 11 12.66 6.28 7.45
CA TYR A 11 11.24 6.54 7.16
C TYR A 11 10.52 5.27 6.70
N ALA A 12 11.16 4.43 5.87
CA ALA A 12 10.58 3.17 5.45
C ALA A 12 10.35 2.22 6.66
N ALA A 13 11.32 2.17 7.58
CA ALA A 13 11.18 1.42 8.84
C ALA A 13 10.03 1.96 9.70
N LEU A 14 9.87 3.28 9.80
CA LEU A 14 8.74 3.91 10.50
C LEU A 14 7.40 3.55 9.85
N TYR A 15 7.30 3.63 8.51
CA TYR A 15 6.09 3.24 7.80
C TYR A 15 5.77 1.75 7.97
N LEU A 16 6.80 0.89 7.98
CA LEU A 16 6.62 -0.53 8.28
C LEU A 16 6.07 -0.75 9.70
N ALA A 17 6.62 -0.07 10.69
CA ALA A 17 6.14 -0.14 12.07
C ALA A 17 4.68 0.33 12.18
N ILE A 18 4.32 1.45 11.54
CA ILE A 18 2.94 1.94 11.49
C ILE A 18 2.03 0.91 10.79
N ALA A 19 2.48 0.27 9.70
CA ALA A 19 1.70 -0.75 9.00
C ALA A 19 1.40 -1.97 9.88
N LEU A 20 2.32 -2.33 10.78
CA LEU A 20 2.12 -3.43 11.72
C LEU A 20 1.17 -3.05 12.86
N VAL A 21 1.26 -1.81 13.37
CA VAL A 21 0.50 -1.35 14.54
C VAL A 21 -0.90 -0.85 14.18
N LEU A 22 -1.06 -0.16 13.05
CA LEU A 22 -2.31 0.50 12.68
C LEU A 22 -3.55 -0.42 12.69
N PRO A 23 -3.49 -1.70 12.26
CA PRO A 23 -4.63 -2.60 12.39
C PRO A 23 -5.10 -2.88 13.81
N PHE A 24 -4.27 -2.68 14.84
CA PHE A 24 -4.70 -2.80 16.24
C PHE A 24 -5.61 -1.64 16.65
N VAL A 25 -5.41 -0.46 16.06
CA VAL A 25 -6.25 0.72 16.31
C VAL A 25 -7.68 0.52 15.79
N THR A 26 -7.86 -0.29 14.75
CA THR A 26 -9.19 -0.67 14.24
C THR A 26 -9.85 -1.80 15.04
N GLY A 27 -9.32 -2.11 16.24
CA GLY A 27 -9.87 -3.06 17.19
C GLY A 27 -9.72 -4.53 16.80
N GLN A 28 -8.92 -4.85 15.78
CA GLN A 28 -8.77 -6.21 15.23
C GLN A 28 -10.09 -6.90 14.87
N ILE A 29 -11.16 -6.14 14.67
CA ILE A 29 -12.43 -6.66 14.21
C ILE A 29 -12.25 -7.06 12.76
N PRO A 30 -12.31 -8.38 12.40
CA PRO A 30 -11.94 -8.86 11.07
C PRO A 30 -12.72 -8.17 9.95
N GLU A 31 -14.01 -7.94 10.18
CA GLU A 31 -14.90 -7.30 9.21
C GLU A 31 -14.50 -5.85 8.96
N ILE A 32 -14.31 -5.05 10.03
CA ILE A 32 -13.92 -3.64 9.93
C ILE A 32 -12.48 -3.51 9.43
N GLY A 33 -11.57 -4.34 9.92
CA GLY A 33 -10.17 -4.35 9.51
C GLY A 33 -9.98 -4.70 8.03
N SER A 34 -10.74 -5.67 7.52
CA SER A 34 -10.73 -6.04 6.09
C SER A 34 -11.31 -4.93 5.21
N MET A 35 -12.37 -4.26 5.65
CA MET A 35 -13.03 -3.17 4.92
C MET A 35 -12.19 -1.90 4.87
N LEU A 36 -11.55 -1.50 5.97
CA LEU A 36 -10.75 -0.27 6.05
C LEU A 36 -9.34 -0.43 5.49
N SER A 37 -8.84 -1.65 5.42
CA SER A 37 -7.50 -1.96 4.89
C SER A 37 -6.39 -1.04 5.45
N PRO A 38 -6.23 -0.92 6.78
CA PRO A 38 -5.40 0.10 7.41
C PRO A 38 -3.92 -0.01 7.04
N MET A 39 -3.41 -1.20 6.75
CA MET A 39 -2.01 -1.42 6.34
C MET A 39 -1.67 -0.74 5.00
N HIS A 40 -2.66 -0.48 4.15
CA HIS A 40 -2.44 0.12 2.84
C HIS A 40 -2.00 1.58 2.96
N ILE A 41 -2.49 2.31 3.98
CA ILE A 41 -2.18 3.73 4.20
C ILE A 41 -0.68 3.98 4.34
N PRO A 42 0.04 3.36 5.29
CA PRO A 42 1.49 3.61 5.44
C PRO A 42 2.31 3.10 4.26
N VAL A 43 1.89 2.05 3.57
CA VAL A 43 2.59 1.56 2.37
C VAL A 43 2.49 2.56 1.22
N LEU A 44 1.30 3.08 0.94
CA LEU A 44 1.11 4.12 -0.08
C LEU A 44 1.88 5.40 0.28
N LEU A 45 1.81 5.85 1.53
CA LEU A 45 2.59 6.99 2.01
C LEU A 45 4.10 6.77 1.89
N CYS A 46 4.60 5.56 2.17
CA CYS A 46 6.00 5.21 1.97
C CYS A 46 6.39 5.36 0.49
N GLY A 47 5.56 4.88 -0.44
CA GLY A 47 5.77 5.08 -1.87
C GLY A 47 5.85 6.55 -2.25
N PHE A 48 4.86 7.35 -1.87
CA PHE A 48 4.82 8.80 -2.13
C PHE A 48 6.03 9.53 -1.57
N MET A 49 6.42 9.25 -0.32
CA MET A 49 7.43 10.03 0.41
C MET A 49 8.85 9.53 0.19
N CYS A 50 9.10 8.21 0.17
CA CYS A 50 10.43 7.63 0.07
C CYS A 50 10.80 7.17 -1.34
N GLY A 51 9.79 6.99 -2.21
CA GLY A 51 9.94 6.54 -3.58
C GLY A 51 9.68 5.03 -3.75
N TRP A 52 9.60 4.60 -5.02
CA TRP A 52 9.13 3.29 -5.40
C TRP A 52 9.89 2.08 -4.79
N PRO A 53 11.24 2.09 -4.64
CA PRO A 53 11.92 0.91 -4.09
C PRO A 53 11.55 0.65 -2.63
N TRP A 54 11.39 1.73 -1.86
CA TRP A 54 11.05 1.65 -0.44
C TRP A 54 9.57 1.29 -0.23
N GLY A 55 8.69 1.88 -1.04
CA GLY A 55 7.27 1.52 -1.04
C GLY A 55 7.04 0.06 -1.41
N LEU A 56 7.76 -0.45 -2.44
CA LEU A 56 7.73 -1.85 -2.83
C LEU A 56 8.19 -2.77 -1.68
N ALA A 57 9.35 -2.45 -1.08
CA ALA A 57 9.92 -3.26 0.00
C ALA A 57 8.99 -3.31 1.23
N VAL A 58 8.50 -2.16 1.68
CA VAL A 58 7.56 -2.10 2.82
C VAL A 58 6.26 -2.83 2.49
N GLY A 59 5.72 -2.65 1.29
CA GLY A 59 4.50 -3.32 0.84
C GLY A 59 4.62 -4.84 0.79
N LEU A 60 5.77 -5.34 0.33
CA LEU A 60 6.03 -6.78 0.29
C LEU A 60 6.19 -7.38 1.69
N ILE A 61 6.92 -6.69 2.57
CA ILE A 61 7.31 -7.20 3.87
C ILE A 61 6.16 -7.10 4.89
N ALA A 62 5.40 -6.00 4.90
CA ALA A 62 4.44 -5.70 5.96
C ALA A 62 3.38 -6.79 6.19
N PRO A 63 2.66 -7.32 5.17
CA PRO A 63 1.64 -8.34 5.40
C PRO A 63 2.23 -9.69 5.82
N LEU A 64 3.39 -10.06 5.27
CA LEU A 64 4.08 -11.31 5.61
C LEU A 64 4.58 -11.26 7.05
N LEU A 65 5.26 -10.17 7.42
CA LEU A 65 5.76 -9.98 8.77
C LEU A 65 4.63 -9.93 9.79
N ARG A 66 3.52 -9.25 9.46
CA ARG A 66 2.34 -9.20 10.32
C ARG A 66 1.71 -10.59 10.50
N SER A 67 1.61 -11.39 9.44
CA SER A 67 1.11 -12.76 9.51
C SER A 67 1.96 -13.63 10.44
N VAL A 68 3.29 -13.52 10.34
CA VAL A 68 4.22 -14.29 11.19
C VAL A 68 4.17 -13.82 12.65
N LEU A 69 4.14 -12.52 12.91
CA LEU A 69 4.20 -11.96 14.27
C LEU A 69 2.87 -12.07 15.03
N PHE A 70 1.75 -11.89 14.34
CA PHE A 70 0.44 -11.75 14.97
C PHE A 70 -0.59 -12.78 14.49
N GLY A 71 -0.22 -13.71 13.60
CA GLY A 71 -1.12 -14.74 13.07
C GLY A 71 -2.20 -14.23 12.12
N MET A 72 -2.24 -12.92 11.83
CA MET A 72 -3.27 -12.30 10.98
C MET A 72 -2.67 -11.25 10.05
N PRO A 73 -3.05 -11.24 8.75
CA PRO A 73 -3.93 -12.19 8.05
C PRO A 73 -3.32 -13.58 7.91
N ALA A 74 -4.14 -14.61 7.59
CA ALA A 74 -3.62 -15.95 7.33
C ALA A 74 -2.55 -15.92 6.23
N LEU A 75 -1.43 -16.63 6.45
CA LEU A 75 -0.26 -16.56 5.58
C LEU A 75 -0.63 -16.88 4.13
N ILE A 76 -1.24 -18.02 3.90
CA ILE A 76 -1.76 -18.46 2.61
C ILE A 76 -3.29 -18.63 2.73
N PRO A 77 -4.06 -18.04 1.83
CA PRO A 77 -3.66 -17.25 0.65
C PRO A 77 -3.58 -15.74 0.91
N SER A 78 -3.98 -15.25 2.09
CA SER A 78 -4.30 -13.83 2.29
C SER A 78 -3.07 -12.93 2.38
N ALA A 79 -2.11 -13.24 3.26
CA ALA A 79 -0.92 -12.41 3.44
C ALA A 79 -0.04 -12.37 2.18
N VAL A 80 0.10 -13.51 1.50
CA VAL A 80 0.88 -13.60 0.25
C VAL A 80 0.22 -12.75 -0.85
N ALA A 81 -1.09 -12.88 -1.06
CA ALA A 81 -1.80 -12.06 -2.05
C ALA A 81 -1.72 -10.56 -1.72
N MET A 82 -1.89 -10.19 -0.43
CA MET A 82 -1.71 -8.81 0.04
C MET A 82 -0.28 -8.30 -0.14
N ALA A 83 0.73 -9.13 0.00
CA ALA A 83 2.12 -8.72 -0.17
C ALA A 83 2.39 -8.25 -1.62
N PHE A 84 1.89 -8.97 -2.61
CA PHE A 84 1.97 -8.56 -4.01
C PHE A 84 1.14 -7.30 -4.27
N GLU A 85 -0.06 -7.22 -3.74
CA GLU A 85 -0.92 -6.03 -3.85
C GLU A 85 -0.23 -4.78 -3.29
N LEU A 86 0.23 -4.85 -2.03
CA LEU A 86 0.83 -3.71 -1.36
C LEU A 86 2.19 -3.33 -1.95
N ALA A 87 2.96 -4.31 -2.44
CA ALA A 87 4.19 -4.04 -3.18
C ALA A 87 3.92 -3.19 -4.43
N VAL A 88 2.88 -3.53 -5.18
CA VAL A 88 2.46 -2.75 -6.36
C VAL A 88 1.93 -1.37 -5.95
N TYR A 89 1.16 -1.25 -4.88
CA TYR A 89 0.70 0.04 -4.36
C TYR A 89 1.87 0.96 -4.04
N GLY A 90 2.83 0.47 -3.26
CA GLY A 90 4.00 1.25 -2.87
C GLY A 90 4.92 1.59 -4.05
N ALA A 91 5.10 0.64 -4.99
CA ALA A 91 5.91 0.86 -6.18
C ALA A 91 5.27 1.87 -7.14
N MET A 92 4.00 1.68 -7.48
CA MET A 92 3.28 2.54 -8.43
C MET A 92 3.11 3.95 -7.89
N SER A 93 2.68 4.10 -6.62
CA SER A 93 2.56 5.42 -6.01
C SER A 93 3.88 6.17 -6.01
N GLY A 94 4.98 5.51 -5.65
CA GLY A 94 6.30 6.13 -5.64
C GLY A 94 6.86 6.45 -7.03
N LEU A 95 6.66 5.56 -8.00
CA LEU A 95 7.14 5.73 -9.37
C LEU A 95 6.39 6.84 -10.09
N LEU A 96 5.06 6.78 -10.11
CA LEU A 96 4.22 7.76 -10.78
C LEU A 96 4.41 9.15 -10.16
N TYR A 97 4.53 9.21 -8.84
CA TYR A 97 4.75 10.49 -8.15
C TYR A 97 6.13 11.12 -8.41
N ALA A 98 7.12 10.30 -8.79
CA ALA A 98 8.45 10.79 -9.18
C ALA A 98 8.51 11.34 -10.61
N ILE A 99 7.63 10.84 -11.51
CA ILE A 99 7.65 11.22 -12.95
C ILE A 99 6.60 12.26 -13.32
N LEU A 100 5.50 12.33 -12.56
CA LEU A 100 4.40 13.25 -12.83
C LEU A 100 4.56 14.57 -12.08
N PRO A 101 4.03 15.69 -12.61
CA PRO A 101 4.08 16.98 -11.92
C PRO A 101 3.30 16.96 -10.61
N ARG A 102 3.82 17.66 -9.59
CA ARG A 102 3.23 17.68 -8.24
C ARG A 102 2.10 18.70 -8.16
N LYS A 103 0.94 18.27 -8.64
CA LYS A 103 -0.31 19.03 -8.50
C LYS A 103 -1.29 18.24 -7.64
N PRO A 104 -2.15 18.89 -6.84
CA PRO A 104 -3.08 18.18 -5.95
C PRO A 104 -3.92 17.10 -6.66
N TRP A 105 -4.47 17.41 -7.83
CA TRP A 105 -5.29 16.45 -8.60
C TRP A 105 -4.46 15.26 -9.11
N ILE A 106 -3.16 15.44 -9.37
CA ILE A 106 -2.27 14.34 -9.80
C ILE A 106 -2.03 13.37 -8.65
N THR A 107 -1.96 13.84 -7.40
CA THR A 107 -1.88 12.95 -6.23
C THR A 107 -3.08 12.00 -6.18
N TYR A 108 -4.29 12.50 -6.46
CA TYR A 108 -5.47 11.65 -6.57
C TYR A 108 -5.37 10.67 -7.73
N ALA A 109 -4.94 11.13 -8.90
CA ALA A 109 -4.79 10.26 -10.09
C ALA A 109 -3.76 9.14 -9.82
N VAL A 110 -2.60 9.47 -9.25
CA VAL A 110 -1.57 8.50 -8.87
C VAL A 110 -2.13 7.48 -7.88
N LEU A 111 -2.87 7.93 -6.87
CA LEU A 111 -3.48 7.07 -5.87
C LEU A 111 -4.46 6.08 -6.52
N VAL A 112 -5.39 6.57 -7.33
CA VAL A 112 -6.41 5.73 -8.00
C VAL A 112 -5.73 4.71 -8.92
N ILE A 113 -4.78 5.14 -9.76
CA ILE A 113 -4.05 4.24 -10.66
C ILE A 113 -3.32 3.16 -9.87
N SER A 114 -2.64 3.54 -8.78
CA SER A 114 -1.94 2.58 -7.91
C SER A 114 -2.90 1.57 -7.29
N MET A 115 -4.07 2.03 -6.82
CA MET A 115 -5.10 1.17 -6.23
C MET A 115 -5.67 0.18 -7.26
N ILE A 116 -5.95 0.62 -8.47
CA ILE A 116 -6.44 -0.26 -9.55
C ILE A 116 -5.37 -1.31 -9.90
N ALA A 117 -4.12 -0.88 -10.11
CA ALA A 117 -3.02 -1.79 -10.46
C ALA A 117 -2.81 -2.86 -9.39
N GLY A 118 -2.79 -2.48 -8.12
CA GLY A 118 -2.60 -3.44 -7.03
C GLY A 118 -3.78 -4.40 -6.87
N ARG A 119 -5.03 -3.93 -7.08
CA ARG A 119 -6.21 -4.82 -7.06
C ARG A 119 -6.18 -5.86 -8.17
N ILE A 120 -5.72 -5.49 -9.36
CA ILE A 120 -5.53 -6.44 -10.46
C ILE A 120 -4.49 -7.50 -10.06
N VAL A 121 -3.35 -7.07 -9.52
CA VAL A 121 -2.29 -7.99 -9.08
C VAL A 121 -2.75 -8.88 -7.92
N TRP A 122 -3.51 -8.34 -6.97
CA TRP A 122 -4.13 -9.12 -5.91
C TRP A 122 -5.06 -10.22 -6.47
N GLY A 123 -5.90 -9.87 -7.44
CA GLY A 123 -6.80 -10.84 -8.09
C GLY A 123 -6.02 -11.96 -8.79
N ILE A 124 -4.98 -11.61 -9.55
CA ILE A 124 -4.10 -12.59 -10.20
C ILE A 124 -3.44 -13.51 -9.17
N ALA A 125 -2.87 -12.93 -8.11
CA ALA A 125 -2.25 -13.71 -7.03
C ALA A 125 -3.26 -14.66 -6.36
N ARG A 126 -4.49 -14.19 -6.12
CA ARG A 126 -5.57 -15.03 -5.55
C ARG A 126 -5.96 -16.20 -6.44
N VAL A 127 -6.05 -16.00 -7.76
CA VAL A 127 -6.32 -17.08 -8.73
C VAL A 127 -5.21 -18.10 -8.71
N ILE A 128 -3.94 -17.68 -8.75
CA ILE A 128 -2.79 -18.60 -8.72
C ILE A 128 -2.77 -19.40 -7.41
N LEU A 129 -2.93 -18.73 -6.26
CA LEU A 129 -2.93 -19.36 -4.95
C LEU A 129 -4.12 -20.32 -4.78
N ALA A 130 -5.29 -19.99 -5.33
CA ALA A 130 -6.45 -20.86 -5.32
C ALA A 130 -6.19 -22.16 -6.10
N GLY A 131 -5.57 -22.06 -7.28
CA GLY A 131 -5.16 -23.23 -8.06
C GLY A 131 -4.15 -24.12 -7.32
N MET A 132 -3.23 -23.53 -6.55
CA MET A 132 -2.23 -24.29 -5.77
C MET A 132 -2.83 -24.95 -4.52
N THR A 133 -3.84 -24.36 -3.91
CA THR A 133 -4.48 -24.86 -2.68
C THR A 133 -5.71 -25.72 -2.93
N GLY A 134 -6.10 -25.92 -4.20
CA GLY A 134 -7.32 -26.66 -4.56
C GLY A 134 -8.63 -25.94 -4.18
N SER A 135 -8.55 -24.64 -3.84
CA SER A 135 -9.73 -23.83 -3.51
C SER A 135 -10.25 -23.13 -4.77
N SER A 136 -11.55 -22.78 -4.80
CA SER A 136 -12.12 -22.01 -5.90
C SER A 136 -12.05 -20.52 -5.61
N PHE A 137 -11.55 -19.74 -6.58
CA PHE A 137 -11.62 -18.27 -6.55
C PHE A 137 -12.40 -17.80 -7.77
N THR A 138 -13.67 -17.50 -7.54
CA THR A 138 -14.62 -17.10 -8.60
C THR A 138 -14.58 -15.60 -8.88
N TRP A 139 -15.10 -15.18 -10.04
CA TRP A 139 -15.27 -13.77 -10.38
C TRP A 139 -16.12 -13.02 -9.35
N ALA A 140 -17.14 -13.67 -8.78
CA ALA A 140 -17.95 -13.09 -7.72
C ALA A 140 -17.13 -12.80 -6.45
N LEU A 141 -16.23 -13.70 -6.06
CA LEU A 141 -15.30 -13.48 -4.93
C LEU A 141 -14.29 -12.36 -5.21
N PHE A 142 -13.83 -12.21 -6.47
CA PHE A 142 -12.99 -11.10 -6.86
C PHE A 142 -13.72 -9.77 -6.71
N ILE A 143 -14.92 -9.64 -7.28
CA ILE A 143 -15.71 -8.39 -7.20
C ILE A 143 -16.06 -8.06 -5.74
N SER A 144 -16.46 -9.06 -4.96
CA SER A 144 -16.74 -8.86 -3.53
C SER A 144 -15.52 -8.33 -2.77
N GLY A 145 -14.36 -8.96 -2.94
CA GLY A 145 -13.14 -8.57 -2.22
C GLY A 145 -12.49 -7.29 -2.76
N ALA A 146 -12.46 -7.11 -4.09
CA ALA A 146 -11.79 -5.98 -4.72
C ALA A 146 -12.60 -4.68 -4.69
N VAL A 147 -13.94 -4.78 -4.69
CA VAL A 147 -14.83 -3.62 -4.80
C VAL A 147 -15.76 -3.54 -3.59
N THR A 148 -16.71 -4.47 -3.45
CA THR A 148 -17.82 -4.32 -2.51
C THR A 148 -17.34 -4.16 -1.06
N ASN A 149 -16.49 -5.06 -0.59
CA ASN A 149 -15.97 -4.99 0.78
C ASN A 149 -14.88 -3.92 0.96
N ALA A 150 -14.30 -3.43 -0.15
CA ALA A 150 -13.23 -2.44 -0.10
C ALA A 150 -13.75 -0.98 -0.17
N ILE A 151 -15.03 -0.74 -0.46
CA ILE A 151 -15.59 0.62 -0.60
C ILE A 151 -15.24 1.54 0.59
N PRO A 152 -15.44 1.15 1.86
CA PRO A 152 -15.09 2.03 2.99
C PRO A 152 -13.60 2.37 3.03
N GLY A 153 -12.74 1.39 2.76
CA GLY A 153 -11.29 1.59 2.68
C GLY A 153 -10.88 2.50 1.52
N ILE A 154 -11.50 2.31 0.34
CA ILE A 154 -11.24 3.16 -0.82
C ILE A 154 -11.58 4.62 -0.52
N ILE A 155 -12.76 4.88 0.08
CA ILE A 155 -13.17 6.23 0.47
C ILE A 155 -12.18 6.82 1.49
N LEU A 156 -11.82 6.04 2.52
CA LEU A 156 -10.84 6.46 3.52
C LEU A 156 -9.50 6.82 2.88
N HIS A 157 -9.00 6.00 1.96
CA HIS A 157 -7.73 6.25 1.28
C HIS A 157 -7.80 7.50 0.41
N LEU A 158 -8.89 7.71 -0.34
CA LEU A 158 -9.07 8.89 -1.20
C LEU A 158 -9.17 10.19 -0.42
N VAL A 159 -9.65 10.16 0.81
CA VAL A 159 -9.71 11.35 1.67
C VAL A 159 -8.40 11.55 2.42
N LEU A 160 -7.92 10.51 3.09
CA LEU A 160 -6.81 10.63 4.05
C LEU A 160 -5.44 10.77 3.36
N ILE A 161 -5.15 9.93 2.34
CA ILE A 161 -3.80 9.87 1.75
C ILE A 161 -3.43 11.16 1.05
N PRO A 162 -4.26 11.77 0.18
CA PRO A 162 -3.89 13.04 -0.46
C PRO A 162 -3.67 14.17 0.54
N VAL A 163 -4.49 14.24 1.60
CA VAL A 163 -4.34 15.24 2.66
C VAL A 163 -3.00 15.07 3.37
N LEU A 164 -2.65 13.83 3.76
CA LEU A 164 -1.38 13.53 4.41
C LEU A 164 -0.18 13.79 3.48
N VAL A 165 -0.25 13.40 2.21
CA VAL A 165 0.81 13.65 1.22
C VAL A 165 1.06 15.14 1.07
N MET A 166 0.01 15.95 0.88
CA MET A 166 0.13 17.40 0.74
C MET A 166 0.66 18.06 2.04
N ALA A 167 0.21 17.61 3.20
CA ALA A 167 0.69 18.11 4.49
C ALA A 167 2.18 17.79 4.69
N MET A 168 2.59 16.57 4.41
CA MET A 168 3.99 16.13 4.53
C MET A 168 4.90 16.82 3.51
N GLU A 169 4.43 17.11 2.31
CA GLU A 169 5.18 17.91 1.33
C GLU A 169 5.40 19.36 1.80
N ARG A 170 4.34 20.00 2.32
CA ARG A 170 4.44 21.35 2.90
C ARG A 170 5.40 21.40 4.08
N ALA A 171 5.46 20.32 4.87
CA ALA A 171 6.42 20.18 5.97
C ALA A 171 7.85 19.82 5.51
N GLY A 172 8.11 19.67 4.21
CA GLY A 172 9.44 19.34 3.67
C GLY A 172 9.88 17.89 3.95
N LEU A 173 8.97 16.98 4.28
CA LEU A 173 9.26 15.60 4.64
C LEU A 173 9.39 14.67 3.43
N SER A 174 9.08 15.13 2.21
CA SER A 174 9.18 14.33 1.00
C SER A 174 10.64 14.08 0.61
N LEU A 175 11.05 12.83 0.57
CA LEU A 175 12.36 12.37 0.11
C LEU A 175 12.33 11.83 -1.33
N ASN A 176 11.13 11.72 -1.92
CA ASN A 176 10.91 11.31 -3.29
C ASN A 176 10.97 12.55 -4.20
N LYS A 177 12.17 12.91 -4.66
CA LYS A 177 12.34 14.10 -5.52
C LYS A 177 11.86 13.81 -6.95
N PRO A 178 11.20 14.79 -7.62
CA PRO A 178 10.83 14.64 -9.02
C PRO A 178 12.07 14.53 -9.90
N LYS A 179 12.03 13.66 -10.91
CA LYS A 179 13.13 13.48 -11.87
C LYS A 179 13.40 14.75 -12.71
N THR A 180 12.44 15.65 -12.80
CA THR A 180 12.54 16.92 -13.54
C THR A 180 13.40 17.97 -12.83
N ALA A 181 13.75 17.80 -11.56
CA ALA A 181 14.60 18.75 -10.81
C ALA A 181 16.12 18.48 -10.94
N ALA A 182 16.50 17.54 -11.79
CA ALA A 182 17.89 17.12 -12.02
C ALA A 182 18.44 17.56 -13.40
N ARG A 183 17.86 18.62 -14.01
CA ARG A 183 18.43 19.28 -15.20
C ARG A 183 18.76 20.72 -14.89
#